data_7a312940c45f05e3b28bf3b45209ff07
#
_entry.id   7a312940c45f05e3b28bf3b45209ff07
#
_cell.length_a   1.000
_cell.length_b   1.000
_cell.length_c   1.000
_cell.angle_alpha   90.00
_cell.angle_beta   90.00
_cell.angle_gamma   90.00
#
_symmetry.space_group_name_H-M   'P 1'
#
loop_
_entity.id
_entity.type
_entity.pdbx_description
1 polymer ?
#
loop_
_entity_poly.entity_id
_entity_poly.type
_entity_poly.pdbx_seq_one_letter_code
_entity_poly.pdbx_strand_id
1 'polypeptide(L)'
;GASSGIGYATALALSKAGAKVAIGARRVDKLKQLENEVKKNGGEALAQKLDVTKKTDCDAFVEQTVKKWGTVDILVNNAGLMPLSFVKNLKVDEWEQMIDVNIKGVLFCTAAVIPHLKEKKSGHIVNISSVAGRLVFPSGSVYCATKHAVTAFSEGLRQEFSARSNIRVTCIEPGVVETELLNTITDESLQS
;
A
#
# COMPACT_ATOMS: atom_id res chain seq x y z
N GLY A 1 3.13 -1.36 -4.45
CA GLY A 1 2.09 -0.66 -5.21
C GLY A 1 2.55 0.62 -5.91
N ALA A 2 3.89 0.83 -6.11
CA ALA A 2 4.42 2.07 -6.70
C ALA A 2 4.45 2.07 -8.24
N SER A 3 4.03 1.00 -8.91
CA SER A 3 4.16 0.89 -10.36
C SER A 3 3.13 1.71 -11.16
N SER A 4 2.11 2.25 -10.52
CA SER A 4 1.05 3.06 -11.16
C SER A 4 0.20 3.82 -10.14
N GLY A 5 -0.68 4.69 -10.64
CA GLY A 5 -1.73 5.35 -9.85
C GLY A 5 -1.23 6.16 -8.66
N ILE A 6 -1.94 6.04 -7.54
CA ILE A 6 -1.66 6.78 -6.31
C ILE A 6 -0.24 6.51 -5.80
N GLY A 7 0.23 5.26 -5.82
CA GLY A 7 1.56 4.92 -5.34
C GLY A 7 2.68 5.55 -6.18
N TYR A 8 2.53 5.59 -7.50
CA TYR A 8 3.46 6.26 -8.41
C TYR A 8 3.54 7.77 -8.12
N ALA A 9 2.38 8.43 -8.10
CA ALA A 9 2.28 9.86 -7.83
C ALA A 9 2.81 10.23 -6.44
N THR A 10 2.53 9.40 -5.43
CA THR A 10 3.03 9.58 -4.06
C THR A 10 4.56 9.51 -4.01
N ALA A 11 5.18 8.52 -4.68
CA ALA A 11 6.63 8.40 -4.71
C ALA A 11 7.29 9.63 -5.34
N LEU A 12 6.74 10.15 -6.45
CA LEU A 12 7.23 11.39 -7.07
C LEU A 12 7.07 12.60 -6.16
N ALA A 13 5.91 12.76 -5.53
CA ALA A 13 5.64 13.89 -4.65
C ALA A 13 6.57 13.90 -3.43
N LEU A 14 6.75 12.76 -2.78
CA LEU A 14 7.66 12.61 -1.64
C LEU A 14 9.11 12.86 -2.04
N SER A 15 9.53 12.35 -3.19
CA SER A 15 10.88 12.60 -3.71
C SER A 15 11.12 14.09 -3.98
N LYS A 16 10.16 14.79 -4.58
CA LYS A 16 10.23 16.24 -4.79
C LYS A 16 10.30 17.02 -3.48
N ALA A 17 9.71 16.49 -2.41
CA ALA A 17 9.80 17.04 -1.06
C ALA A 17 11.12 16.69 -0.34
N GLY A 18 12.06 16.02 -1.00
CA GLY A 18 13.38 15.68 -0.46
C GLY A 18 13.48 14.31 0.20
N ALA A 19 12.44 13.49 0.17
CA ALA A 19 12.51 12.13 0.70
C ALA A 19 13.27 11.21 -0.23
N LYS A 20 14.06 10.28 0.34
CA LYS A 20 14.60 9.12 -0.35
C LYS A 20 13.51 8.06 -0.42
N VAL A 21 13.22 7.53 -1.60
CA VAL A 21 12.05 6.67 -1.80
C VAL A 21 12.43 5.24 -2.17
N ALA A 22 12.10 4.28 -1.31
CA ALA A 22 12.07 2.88 -1.67
C ALA A 22 10.73 2.56 -2.35
N ILE A 23 10.78 2.06 -3.56
CA ILE A 23 9.61 1.80 -4.39
C ILE A 23 9.50 0.32 -4.70
N GLY A 24 8.37 -0.28 -4.34
CA GLY A 24 8.12 -1.70 -4.46
C GLY A 24 6.85 -2.02 -5.25
N ALA A 25 6.93 -2.96 -6.16
CA ALA A 25 5.81 -3.53 -6.90
C ALA A 25 6.23 -4.83 -7.62
N ARG A 26 5.26 -5.53 -8.18
CA ARG A 26 5.52 -6.74 -8.99
C ARG A 26 6.10 -6.42 -10.37
N ARG A 27 5.69 -5.29 -10.99
CA ARG A 27 6.12 -4.84 -12.33
C ARG A 27 7.45 -4.08 -12.24
N VAL A 28 8.55 -4.80 -12.41
CA VAL A 28 9.92 -4.26 -12.24
C VAL A 28 10.27 -3.21 -13.31
N ASP A 29 9.78 -3.39 -14.54
CA ASP A 29 9.96 -2.44 -15.64
C ASP A 29 9.37 -1.06 -15.31
N LYS A 30 8.16 -1.03 -14.75
CA LYS A 30 7.50 0.20 -14.29
C LYS A 30 8.24 0.85 -13.11
N LEU A 31 8.77 0.04 -12.20
CA LEU A 31 9.58 0.56 -11.08
C LEU A 31 10.86 1.22 -11.58
N LYS A 32 11.53 0.64 -12.58
CA LYS A 32 12.74 1.23 -13.16
C LYS A 32 12.44 2.55 -13.86
N GLN A 33 11.30 2.67 -14.54
CA GLN A 33 10.85 3.94 -15.12
C GLN A 33 10.69 5.01 -14.05
N LEU A 34 9.98 4.69 -12.96
CA LEU A 34 9.80 5.60 -11.83
C LEU A 34 11.12 5.96 -11.15
N GLU A 35 12.00 4.98 -10.92
CA GLU A 35 13.33 5.21 -10.35
C GLU A 35 14.14 6.20 -11.20
N ASN A 36 14.14 6.03 -12.51
CA ASN A 36 14.84 6.91 -13.44
C ASN A 36 14.24 8.32 -13.43
N GLU A 37 12.90 8.43 -13.36
CA GLU A 37 12.23 9.73 -13.26
C GLU A 37 12.59 10.46 -11.97
N VAL A 38 12.58 9.76 -10.83
CA VAL A 38 13.02 10.32 -9.55
C VAL A 38 14.47 10.83 -9.64
N LYS A 39 15.39 10.02 -10.17
CA LYS A 39 16.81 10.39 -10.32
C LYS A 39 17.00 11.56 -11.26
N LYS A 40 16.27 11.60 -12.38
CA LYS A 40 16.31 12.72 -13.33
C LYS A 40 15.87 14.04 -12.70
N ASN A 41 14.97 13.98 -11.74
CA ASN A 41 14.50 15.13 -10.96
C ASN A 41 15.40 15.46 -9.74
N GLY A 42 16.57 14.84 -9.62
CA GLY A 42 17.54 15.08 -8.55
C GLY A 42 17.25 14.36 -7.24
N GLY A 43 16.28 13.43 -7.22
CA GLY A 43 15.95 12.62 -6.05
C GLY A 43 16.73 11.31 -5.96
N GLU A 44 16.56 10.61 -4.84
CA GLU A 44 17.09 9.26 -4.63
C GLU A 44 15.96 8.23 -4.58
N ALA A 45 16.10 7.13 -5.31
CA ALA A 45 15.17 6.01 -5.29
C ALA A 45 15.89 4.66 -5.21
N LEU A 46 15.19 3.67 -4.69
CA LEU A 46 15.58 2.27 -4.67
C LEU A 46 14.39 1.43 -5.16
N ALA A 47 14.48 0.92 -6.38
CA ALA A 47 13.46 0.07 -6.97
C ALA A 47 13.71 -1.40 -6.60
N GLN A 48 12.69 -2.08 -6.07
CA GLN A 48 12.76 -3.49 -5.71
C GLN A 48 11.48 -4.23 -6.12
N LYS A 49 11.64 -5.45 -6.64
CA LYS A 49 10.49 -6.34 -6.81
C LYS A 49 9.89 -6.65 -5.45
N LEU A 50 8.58 -6.49 -5.34
CA LEU A 50 7.83 -6.71 -4.10
C LEU A 50 6.46 -7.30 -4.41
N ASP A 51 6.21 -8.48 -3.88
CA ASP A 51 4.88 -9.06 -3.78
C ASP A 51 4.45 -8.99 -2.31
N VAL A 52 3.52 -8.09 -2.00
CA VAL A 52 3.07 -7.86 -0.62
C VAL A 52 2.33 -9.05 -0.01
N THR A 53 1.90 -10.02 -0.82
CA THR A 53 1.30 -11.27 -0.34
C THR A 53 2.33 -12.23 0.27
N LYS A 54 3.62 -11.94 0.11
CA LYS A 54 4.74 -12.72 0.64
C LYS A 54 5.44 -11.97 1.76
N LYS A 55 5.33 -12.51 2.97
CA LYS A 55 5.99 -11.92 4.15
C LYS A 55 7.50 -11.72 3.95
N THR A 56 8.16 -12.72 3.33
CA THR A 56 9.59 -12.68 3.03
C THR A 56 9.99 -11.54 2.10
N ASP A 57 9.16 -11.24 1.10
CA ASP A 57 9.40 -10.10 0.20
C ASP A 57 9.27 -8.77 0.94
N CYS A 58 8.28 -8.67 1.84
CA CYS A 58 8.09 -7.46 2.66
C CYS A 58 9.28 -7.24 3.61
N ASP A 59 9.77 -8.29 4.27
CA ASP A 59 10.94 -8.22 5.14
C ASP A 59 12.18 -7.78 4.35
N ALA A 60 12.46 -8.44 3.23
CA ALA A 60 13.61 -8.11 2.37
C ALA A 60 13.53 -6.66 1.84
N PHE A 61 12.34 -6.18 1.52
CA PHE A 61 12.14 -4.80 1.04
C PHE A 61 12.53 -3.77 2.11
N VAL A 62 12.10 -3.97 3.35
CA VAL A 62 12.47 -3.09 4.47
C VAL A 62 13.96 -3.20 4.80
N GLU A 63 14.50 -4.43 4.89
CA GLU A 63 15.91 -4.66 5.19
C GLU A 63 16.84 -3.99 4.17
N GLN A 64 16.53 -4.09 2.87
CA GLN A 64 17.34 -3.44 1.84
C GLN A 64 17.24 -1.92 1.88
N THR A 65 16.08 -1.38 2.27
CA THR A 65 15.90 0.06 2.50
C THR A 65 16.79 0.54 3.63
N VAL A 66 16.76 -0.17 4.76
CA VAL A 66 17.61 0.13 5.92
C VAL A 66 19.10 -0.04 5.59
N LYS A 67 19.47 -1.10 4.86
CA LYS A 67 20.85 -1.29 4.41
C LYS A 67 21.36 -0.14 3.54
N LYS A 68 20.51 0.42 2.70
CA LYS A 68 20.89 1.49 1.79
C LYS A 68 21.02 2.84 2.49
N TRP A 69 20.09 3.17 3.38
CA TRP A 69 20.00 4.52 3.97
C TRP A 69 20.12 4.56 5.50
N GLY A 70 20.33 3.40 6.15
CA GLY A 70 20.51 3.29 7.60
C GLY A 70 19.21 3.31 8.39
N THR A 71 18.09 3.63 7.77
CA THR A 71 16.79 3.79 8.46
C THR A 71 15.61 3.65 7.50
N VAL A 72 14.45 3.48 8.07
CA VAL A 72 13.15 3.73 7.45
C VAL A 72 12.36 4.66 8.36
N ASP A 73 11.75 5.71 7.80
CA ASP A 73 11.01 6.73 8.57
C ASP A 73 9.50 6.63 8.33
N ILE A 74 9.12 6.30 7.10
CA ILE A 74 7.72 6.32 6.65
C ILE A 74 7.43 5.05 5.87
N LEU A 75 6.35 4.36 6.23
CA LEU A 75 5.77 3.28 5.43
C LEU A 75 4.47 3.77 4.79
N VAL A 76 4.35 3.65 3.47
CA VAL A 76 3.09 3.87 2.75
C VAL A 76 2.57 2.54 2.23
N ASN A 77 1.53 2.00 2.85
CA ASN A 77 0.81 0.82 2.40
C ASN A 77 -0.22 1.23 1.36
N ASN A 78 0.17 1.18 0.08
CA ASN A 78 -0.68 1.58 -1.03
C ASN A 78 -1.11 0.40 -1.93
N ALA A 79 -0.39 -0.71 -1.93
CA ALA A 79 -0.74 -1.86 -2.77
C ALA A 79 -2.18 -2.32 -2.52
N GLY A 80 -2.94 -2.47 -3.58
CA GLY A 80 -4.34 -2.89 -3.52
C GLY A 80 -4.87 -3.31 -4.88
N LEU A 81 -5.98 -4.03 -4.86
CA LEU A 81 -6.76 -4.40 -6.05
C LEU A 81 -8.25 -4.40 -5.73
N MET A 82 -9.07 -4.26 -6.77
CA MET A 82 -10.51 -4.04 -6.65
C MET A 82 -11.29 -4.80 -7.74
N PRO A 83 -11.20 -6.13 -7.83
CA PRO A 83 -12.04 -6.90 -8.74
C PRO A 83 -13.48 -6.93 -8.20
N LEU A 84 -14.28 -5.94 -8.60
CA LEU A 84 -15.69 -5.85 -8.21
C LEU A 84 -16.50 -6.91 -8.91
N SER A 85 -17.41 -7.56 -8.19
CA SER A 85 -18.41 -8.47 -8.73
C SER A 85 -19.52 -8.72 -7.71
N PHE A 86 -20.72 -9.00 -8.19
CA PHE A 86 -21.80 -9.44 -7.31
C PHE A 86 -21.46 -10.78 -6.64
N VAL A 87 -21.76 -10.92 -5.34
CA VAL A 87 -21.45 -12.13 -4.56
C VAL A 87 -22.02 -13.39 -5.19
N LYS A 88 -23.19 -13.29 -5.82
CA LYS A 88 -23.83 -14.42 -6.53
C LYS A 88 -22.98 -15.04 -7.65
N ASN A 89 -21.99 -14.31 -8.17
CA ASN A 89 -21.10 -14.79 -9.24
C ASN A 89 -19.95 -15.66 -8.70
N LEU A 90 -19.82 -15.79 -7.37
CA LEU A 90 -18.93 -16.71 -6.65
C LEU A 90 -17.46 -16.67 -7.13
N LYS A 91 -16.94 -15.48 -7.43
CA LYS A 91 -15.53 -15.29 -7.81
C LYS A 91 -14.58 -15.42 -6.62
N VAL A 92 -14.55 -16.61 -6.02
CA VAL A 92 -13.84 -16.90 -4.77
C VAL A 92 -12.34 -16.62 -4.87
N ASP A 93 -11.70 -16.95 -6.00
CA ASP A 93 -10.28 -16.68 -6.22
C ASP A 93 -9.96 -15.16 -6.15
N GLU A 94 -10.86 -14.30 -6.65
CA GLU A 94 -10.71 -12.85 -6.55
C GLU A 94 -10.91 -12.35 -5.11
N TRP A 95 -11.78 -13.00 -4.33
CA TRP A 95 -11.95 -12.69 -2.91
C TRP A 95 -10.66 -12.99 -2.13
N GLU A 96 -10.06 -14.15 -2.37
CA GLU A 96 -8.79 -14.53 -1.76
C GLU A 96 -7.68 -13.54 -2.14
N GLN A 97 -7.59 -13.18 -3.42
CA GLN A 97 -6.60 -12.18 -3.87
C GLN A 97 -6.80 -10.83 -3.18
N MET A 98 -8.03 -10.36 -3.02
CA MET A 98 -8.32 -9.10 -2.30
C MET A 98 -7.88 -9.17 -0.84
N ILE A 99 -8.16 -10.29 -0.15
CA ILE A 99 -7.74 -10.50 1.24
C ILE A 99 -6.21 -10.51 1.33
N ASP A 100 -5.56 -11.25 0.45
CA ASP A 100 -4.10 -11.40 0.46
C ASP A 100 -3.38 -10.08 0.18
N VAL A 101 -3.83 -9.30 -0.80
CA VAL A 101 -3.20 -8.03 -1.14
C VAL A 101 -3.64 -6.91 -0.20
N ASN A 102 -4.95 -6.69 -0.06
CA ASN A 102 -5.49 -5.51 0.62
C ASN A 102 -5.39 -5.60 2.15
N ILE A 103 -5.40 -6.81 2.73
CA ILE A 103 -5.29 -7.03 4.17
C ILE A 103 -3.91 -7.56 4.53
N LYS A 104 -3.55 -8.78 4.12
CA LYS A 104 -2.27 -9.39 4.50
C LYS A 104 -1.08 -8.56 4.05
N GLY A 105 -1.14 -7.96 2.86
CA GLY A 105 -0.08 -7.07 2.37
C GLY A 105 0.19 -5.90 3.32
N VAL A 106 -0.86 -5.26 3.83
CA VAL A 106 -0.73 -4.20 4.84
C VAL A 106 -0.13 -4.73 6.14
N LEU A 107 -0.60 -5.88 6.61
CA LEU A 107 -0.10 -6.51 7.84
C LEU A 107 1.39 -6.87 7.72
N PHE A 108 1.81 -7.48 6.62
CA PHE A 108 3.18 -7.94 6.42
C PHE A 108 4.19 -6.79 6.29
N CYS A 109 3.86 -5.75 5.51
CA CYS A 109 4.73 -4.58 5.41
C CYS A 109 4.80 -3.82 6.75
N THR A 110 3.68 -3.71 7.46
CA THR A 110 3.65 -3.10 8.79
C THR A 110 4.50 -3.90 9.78
N ALA A 111 4.38 -5.22 9.81
CA ALA A 111 5.19 -6.08 10.68
C ALA A 111 6.70 -5.94 10.38
N ALA A 112 7.08 -5.80 9.11
CA ALA A 112 8.48 -5.63 8.73
C ALA A 112 9.08 -4.30 9.20
N VAL A 113 8.28 -3.21 9.22
CA VAL A 113 8.81 -1.87 9.56
C VAL A 113 8.78 -1.56 11.06
N ILE A 114 7.82 -2.13 11.81
CA ILE A 114 7.63 -1.82 13.24
C ILE A 114 8.89 -1.95 14.09
N PRO A 115 9.74 -3.00 13.98
CA PRO A 115 10.95 -3.11 14.79
C PRO A 115 11.87 -1.90 14.62
N HIS A 116 12.08 -1.43 13.39
CA HIS A 116 12.93 -0.29 13.08
C HIS A 116 12.36 1.03 13.62
N LEU A 117 11.03 1.25 13.48
CA LEU A 117 10.38 2.45 14.00
C LEU A 117 10.40 2.48 15.54
N LYS A 118 10.26 1.33 16.20
CA LYS A 118 10.33 1.21 17.67
C LYS A 118 11.73 1.50 18.18
N GLU A 119 12.76 0.94 17.55
CA GLU A 119 14.16 1.19 17.91
C GLU A 119 14.50 2.68 17.78
N LYS A 120 14.08 3.29 16.68
CA LYS A 120 14.28 4.71 16.42
C LYS A 120 13.42 5.63 17.30
N LYS A 121 12.33 5.13 17.89
CA LYS A 121 11.31 5.88 18.65
C LYS A 121 10.69 7.03 17.83
N SER A 122 10.53 6.82 16.56
CA SER A 122 9.92 7.79 15.63
C SER A 122 9.52 7.10 14.34
N GLY A 123 8.43 7.53 13.75
CA GLY A 123 8.01 7.04 12.43
C GLY A 123 6.59 7.43 12.05
N HIS A 124 6.22 7.05 10.82
CA HIS A 124 4.89 7.29 10.32
C HIS A 124 4.43 6.14 9.43
N ILE A 125 3.31 5.52 9.77
CA ILE A 125 2.65 4.52 8.94
C ILE A 125 1.45 5.18 8.27
N VAL A 126 1.40 5.16 6.95
CA VAL A 126 0.31 5.69 6.14
C VAL A 126 -0.36 4.54 5.40
N ASN A 127 -1.61 4.27 5.69
CA ASN A 127 -2.40 3.23 5.05
C ASN A 127 -3.40 3.85 4.08
N ILE A 128 -3.39 3.38 2.83
CA ILE A 128 -4.36 3.82 1.82
C ILE A 128 -5.57 2.88 1.89
N SER A 129 -6.61 3.35 2.56
CA SER A 129 -7.92 2.71 2.58
C SER A 129 -8.78 3.19 1.39
N SER A 130 -10.01 3.55 1.64
CA SER A 130 -10.98 4.07 0.66
C SER A 130 -12.20 4.59 1.39
N VAL A 131 -13.02 5.40 0.74
CA VAL A 131 -14.42 5.64 1.18
C VAL A 131 -15.19 4.31 1.35
N ALA A 132 -14.82 3.27 0.58
CA ALA A 132 -15.29 1.89 0.76
C ALA A 132 -14.89 1.25 2.09
N GLY A 133 -14.04 1.88 2.87
CA GLY A 133 -13.75 1.52 4.26
C GLY A 133 -14.71 2.12 5.28
N ARG A 134 -15.71 2.92 4.81
CA ARG A 134 -16.75 3.57 5.63
C ARG A 134 -18.15 3.25 5.15
N LEU A 135 -18.31 2.90 3.91
CA LEU A 135 -19.59 2.58 3.28
C LEU A 135 -19.50 1.30 2.46
N VAL A 136 -20.65 0.73 2.15
CA VAL A 136 -20.78 -0.51 1.37
C VAL A 136 -21.70 -0.26 0.19
N PHE A 137 -21.38 -0.87 -0.95
CA PHE A 137 -22.19 -0.78 -2.16
C PHE A 137 -22.32 -2.16 -2.84
N PRO A 138 -23.40 -2.41 -3.62
CA PRO A 138 -23.56 -3.62 -4.40
C PRO A 138 -22.35 -3.87 -5.30
N SER A 139 -21.99 -5.11 -5.56
CA SER A 139 -20.78 -5.57 -6.25
C SER A 139 -19.47 -5.33 -5.53
N GLY A 140 -19.42 -4.49 -4.51
CA GLY A 140 -18.22 -4.16 -3.73
C GLY A 140 -18.09 -4.89 -2.40
N SER A 141 -18.93 -5.85 -2.07
CA SER A 141 -19.01 -6.43 -0.72
C SER A 141 -17.66 -6.87 -0.14
N VAL A 142 -16.89 -7.65 -0.87
CA VAL A 142 -15.58 -8.15 -0.41
C VAL A 142 -14.53 -7.03 -0.41
N TYR A 143 -14.50 -6.20 -1.44
CA TYR A 143 -13.62 -5.03 -1.47
C TYR A 143 -13.87 -4.10 -0.29
N CYS A 144 -15.13 -3.75 -0.03
CA CYS A 144 -15.51 -2.92 1.12
C CYS A 144 -15.07 -3.58 2.45
N ALA A 145 -15.27 -4.90 2.60
CA ALA A 145 -14.82 -5.62 3.79
C ALA A 145 -13.30 -5.49 3.98
N THR A 146 -12.49 -5.61 2.90
CA THR A 146 -11.03 -5.44 3.00
C THR A 146 -10.66 -4.00 3.39
N LYS A 147 -11.36 -3.00 2.87
CA LYS A 147 -11.07 -1.59 3.20
C LYS A 147 -11.55 -1.20 4.59
N HIS A 148 -12.66 -1.76 5.08
CA HIS A 148 -13.06 -1.65 6.49
C HIS A 148 -12.00 -2.28 7.41
N ALA A 149 -11.44 -3.44 7.04
CA ALA A 149 -10.36 -4.06 7.78
C ALA A 149 -9.11 -3.16 7.87
N VAL A 150 -8.70 -2.51 6.77
CA VAL A 150 -7.57 -1.57 6.76
C VAL A 150 -7.87 -0.35 7.64
N THR A 151 -9.08 0.18 7.58
CA THR A 151 -9.51 1.32 8.44
C THR A 151 -9.47 0.94 9.91
N ALA A 152 -10.03 -0.21 10.29
CA ALA A 152 -10.01 -0.71 11.66
C ALA A 152 -8.59 -0.99 12.16
N PHE A 153 -7.76 -1.63 11.33
CA PHE A 153 -6.35 -1.89 11.66
C PHE A 153 -5.56 -0.60 11.87
N SER A 154 -5.78 0.40 11.03
CA SER A 154 -5.12 1.72 11.17
C SER A 154 -5.47 2.39 12.50
N GLU A 155 -6.74 2.34 12.92
CA GLU A 155 -7.16 2.88 14.21
C GLU A 155 -6.57 2.09 15.38
N GLY A 156 -6.52 0.75 15.29
CA GLY A 156 -5.86 -0.08 16.29
C GLY A 156 -4.38 0.29 16.46
N LEU A 157 -3.64 0.40 15.35
CA LEU A 157 -2.24 0.85 15.37
C LEU A 157 -2.09 2.24 16.00
N ARG A 158 -2.98 3.17 15.65
CA ARG A 158 -2.96 4.52 16.22
C ARG A 158 -3.11 4.52 17.73
N GLN A 159 -4.03 3.71 18.26
CA GLN A 159 -4.22 3.57 19.72
C GLN A 159 -3.00 2.95 20.40
N GLU A 160 -2.36 1.97 19.78
CA GLU A 160 -1.20 1.28 20.36
C GLU A 160 0.08 2.12 20.33
N PHE A 161 0.31 2.92 19.28
CA PHE A 161 1.60 3.56 19.04
C PHE A 161 1.63 5.08 19.26
N SER A 162 0.56 5.82 18.98
CA SER A 162 0.63 7.29 18.92
C SER A 162 0.92 7.95 20.26
N ALA A 163 0.45 7.37 21.37
CA ALA A 163 0.57 7.99 22.69
C ALA A 163 1.91 7.73 23.41
N ARG A 164 2.65 6.68 23.03
CA ARG A 164 3.81 6.21 23.80
C ARG A 164 5.09 6.05 23.01
N SER A 165 5.03 5.98 21.69
CA SER A 165 6.18 5.58 20.86
C SER A 165 6.56 6.60 19.79
N ASN A 166 5.88 7.76 19.74
CA ASN A 166 6.11 8.78 18.71
C ASN A 166 6.05 8.22 17.27
N ILE A 167 5.25 7.17 17.07
CA ILE A 167 4.95 6.58 15.76
C ILE A 167 3.54 7.03 15.39
N ARG A 168 3.43 7.83 14.35
CA ARG A 168 2.15 8.30 13.83
C ARG A 168 1.52 7.27 12.91
N VAL A 169 0.21 7.23 12.87
CA VAL A 169 -0.57 6.40 11.94
C VAL A 169 -1.62 7.27 11.28
N THR A 170 -1.64 7.25 9.94
CA THR A 170 -2.62 7.97 9.13
C THR A 170 -3.33 6.98 8.21
N CYS A 171 -4.65 7.02 8.20
CA CYS A 171 -5.48 6.30 7.23
C CYS A 171 -6.03 7.32 6.22
N ILE A 172 -5.67 7.15 4.95
CA ILE A 172 -6.19 7.97 3.85
C ILE A 172 -7.33 7.19 3.18
N GLU A 173 -8.45 7.84 2.99
CA GLU A 173 -9.68 7.23 2.46
C GLU A 173 -10.10 7.92 1.15
N PRO A 174 -9.40 7.64 0.03
CA PRO A 174 -9.73 8.27 -1.26
C PRO A 174 -11.15 7.88 -1.73
N GLY A 175 -11.81 8.81 -2.40
CA GLY A 175 -12.98 8.53 -3.22
C GLY A 175 -12.59 7.89 -4.56
N VAL A 176 -13.35 8.19 -5.60
CA VAL A 176 -13.05 7.73 -6.96
C VAL A 176 -11.84 8.50 -7.48
N VAL A 177 -10.79 7.78 -7.83
CA VAL A 177 -9.56 8.32 -8.43
C VAL A 177 -9.31 7.60 -9.74
N GLU A 178 -9.07 8.33 -10.81
CA GLU A 178 -8.73 7.75 -12.11
C GLU A 178 -7.35 7.08 -12.04
N THR A 179 -7.34 5.76 -12.02
CA THR A 179 -6.13 4.93 -11.93
C THR A 179 -6.34 3.59 -12.65
N GLU A 180 -5.27 2.82 -12.83
CA GLU A 180 -5.35 1.43 -13.33
C GLU A 180 -6.13 0.48 -12.41
N LEU A 181 -6.57 0.92 -11.23
CA LEU A 181 -7.30 0.06 -10.27
C LEU A 181 -8.61 -0.47 -10.88
N LEU A 182 -9.29 0.33 -11.70
CA LEU A 182 -10.50 -0.09 -12.40
C LEU A 182 -10.25 -1.25 -13.36
N ASN A 183 -9.03 -1.38 -13.89
CA ASN A 183 -8.65 -2.48 -14.79
C ASN A 183 -8.59 -3.84 -14.08
N THR A 184 -8.71 -3.87 -12.75
CA THR A 184 -8.80 -5.13 -11.99
C THR A 184 -10.21 -5.73 -11.98
N ILE A 185 -11.23 -5.01 -12.48
CA ILE A 185 -12.61 -5.48 -12.58
C ILE A 185 -12.71 -6.43 -13.76
N THR A 186 -13.06 -7.68 -13.50
CA THR A 186 -13.21 -8.74 -14.51
C THR A 186 -14.68 -9.09 -14.80
N ASP A 187 -15.61 -8.52 -14.05
CA ASP A 187 -17.05 -8.75 -14.24
C ASP A 187 -17.56 -7.88 -15.38
N GLU A 188 -17.84 -8.52 -16.53
CA GLU A 188 -18.29 -7.85 -17.73
C GLU A 188 -19.59 -7.05 -17.53
N SER A 189 -20.46 -7.47 -16.61
CA SER A 189 -21.69 -6.77 -16.28
C SER A 189 -21.48 -5.40 -15.60
N LEU A 190 -20.26 -5.12 -15.16
CA LEU A 190 -19.86 -3.87 -14.50
C LEU A 190 -18.96 -2.99 -15.37
N GLN A 191 -18.63 -3.43 -16.59
CA GLN A 191 -17.76 -2.71 -17.52
C GLN A 191 -18.52 -1.83 -18.52
N SER A 192 -19.86 -1.82 -18.44
CA SER A 192 -20.75 -1.04 -19.32
C SER A 192 -21.03 0.36 -18.80
#